data_a8f4ee7e1af99a3f268674df7870770d
#
_entry.id   a8f4ee7e1af99a3f268674df7870770d
#
_cell.length_a   1.000
_cell.length_b   1.000
_cell.length_c   1.000
_cell.angle_alpha   90.00
_cell.angle_beta   90.00
_cell.angle_gamma   90.00
#
_symmetry.space_group_name_H-M   'P 1'
#
loop_
_entity.id
_entity.type
_entity.pdbx_description
1 polymer ?
#
loop_
_entity_poly.entity_id
_entity_poly.type
_entity_poly.pdbx_seq_one_letter_code
_entity_poly.pdbx_strand_id
1 'polypeptide(L)'
;MVKQKKCMAYLATVLLLIVSMIMTACGGPADTKKDATQSGKQIEIIDVTGQKVTLKKPAERVVVQLSASGGAFLTMAALQGKDVAKTIVGMDPYLSKLRTDMWDRYKADVPELEKIPLIGNVNDKTFDVEKVISLNPDVIFMPLFFKEQYEADYKPKIDAAGIPTIYIDYHAEKLENHQKSIEAIGKALGKEERAAEISKFYTDRLNRVMDRISKINKPKPTVYIETGNEGPEGLGFAYSANVAWGALATQVGGDLITKDVVQKAGPVNPEFILERNPDIIMIIGSYWPKKPTSMRLGFDTNEAKSQELLKAFTTERQGWPELKAVQSKNVFSTHHGLPREVYDVAVFEYLAKTFYPEEFKDVDPEGTLKEFYDKFLPFSYGGVWFMHLN
;
A
#
# COMPACT_ATOMS: atom_id res chain seq x y z
N MET A 1 17.17 -46.70 60.33
CA MET A 1 17.67 -47.58 59.26
C MET A 1 16.64 -48.56 58.69
N VAL A 2 15.33 -48.33 58.84
CA VAL A 2 14.28 -49.27 58.33
C VAL A 2 13.44 -48.69 57.18
N LYS A 3 13.53 -47.39 56.96
CA LYS A 3 12.74 -46.70 55.82
C LYS A 3 13.41 -46.73 54.46
N GLN A 4 14.69 -47.00 54.33
CA GLN A 4 15.40 -47.01 53.04
C GLN A 4 15.36 -48.34 52.28
N LYS A 5 15.05 -49.46 52.98
CA LYS A 5 14.98 -50.81 52.35
C LYS A 5 13.65 -51.11 51.66
N LYS A 6 12.58 -50.34 51.89
CA LYS A 6 11.28 -50.51 51.24
C LYS A 6 11.15 -49.81 49.88
N CYS A 7 11.93 -48.74 49.60
CA CYS A 7 11.90 -48.04 48.29
C CYS A 7 12.65 -48.80 47.18
N MET A 8 13.67 -49.58 47.52
CA MET A 8 14.44 -50.35 46.51
C MET A 8 13.73 -51.60 46.01
N ALA A 9 12.80 -52.15 46.81
CA ALA A 9 12.03 -53.33 46.39
C ALA A 9 10.90 -53.00 45.38
N TYR A 10 10.35 -51.78 45.39
CA TYR A 10 9.32 -51.33 44.46
C TYR A 10 9.89 -50.94 43.10
N LEU A 11 11.15 -50.48 43.02
CA LEU A 11 11.80 -50.12 41.74
C LEU A 11 12.21 -51.37 40.92
N ALA A 12 12.53 -52.50 41.58
CA ALA A 12 12.88 -53.71 40.91
C ALA A 12 11.67 -54.50 40.31
N THR A 13 10.49 -54.31 40.90
CA THR A 13 9.25 -54.98 40.43
C THR A 13 8.58 -54.25 39.26
N VAL A 14 8.79 -52.92 39.13
CA VAL A 14 8.27 -52.13 37.99
C VAL A 14 9.15 -52.32 36.75
N LEU A 15 10.46 -52.61 36.88
CA LEU A 15 11.36 -52.85 35.77
C LEU A 15 11.19 -54.24 35.13
N LEU A 16 10.65 -55.21 35.83
CA LEU A 16 10.42 -56.59 35.33
C LEU A 16 9.08 -56.72 34.56
N LEU A 17 8.16 -55.80 34.68
CA LEU A 17 6.86 -55.78 33.99
C LEU A 17 6.90 -55.07 32.63
N ILE A 18 7.98 -54.41 32.27
CA ILE A 18 8.16 -53.70 31.00
C ILE A 18 8.88 -54.56 29.94
N VAL A 19 9.53 -55.66 30.34
CA VAL A 19 10.30 -56.53 29.42
C VAL A 19 9.46 -57.69 28.84
N SER A 20 8.25 -57.98 29.34
CA SER A 20 7.44 -59.12 28.93
C SER A 20 6.37 -58.85 27.88
N MET A 21 6.38 -57.66 27.20
CA MET A 21 5.40 -57.32 26.13
C MET A 21 6.00 -57.16 24.73
N ILE A 22 7.19 -57.67 24.49
CA ILE A 22 7.79 -57.61 23.13
C ILE A 22 8.12 -59.02 22.67
N MET A 23 7.12 -59.89 22.50
CA MET A 23 7.20 -61.07 21.65
C MET A 23 5.81 -61.71 21.50
N THR A 24 5.06 -61.28 20.49
CA THR A 24 4.14 -62.12 19.70
C THR A 24 3.39 -61.22 18.71
N ALA A 25 3.80 -61.26 17.45
CA ALA A 25 2.91 -61.21 16.31
C ALA A 25 3.74 -61.24 15.01
N CYS A 26 4.09 -62.42 14.56
CA CYS A 26 4.26 -62.68 13.13
C CYS A 26 2.90 -63.08 12.57
N GLY A 27 2.42 -62.37 11.56
CA GLY A 27 1.21 -62.71 10.82
C GLY A 27 0.92 -61.69 9.72
N GLY A 28 1.26 -62.02 8.51
CA GLY A 28 0.79 -61.69 7.17
C GLY A 28 0.45 -60.28 6.71
N PRO A 29 0.65 -59.97 5.43
CA PRO A 29 0.53 -58.62 4.91
C PRO A 29 -0.93 -58.20 4.69
N ALA A 30 -1.37 -57.18 5.40
CA ALA A 30 -2.56 -56.41 5.03
C ALA A 30 -2.08 -55.00 4.62
N ASP A 31 -2.22 -54.72 3.32
CA ASP A 31 -2.09 -53.37 2.75
C ASP A 31 -3.05 -52.40 3.43
N THR A 32 -2.59 -51.73 4.47
CA THR A 32 -3.22 -50.52 4.94
C THR A 32 -2.38 -49.34 4.43
N LYS A 33 -2.81 -48.73 3.34
CA LYS A 33 -2.41 -47.36 2.97
C LYS A 33 -2.62 -46.49 4.20
N LYS A 34 -1.54 -46.21 4.93
CA LYS A 34 -1.49 -45.09 5.83
C LYS A 34 -1.59 -43.86 4.96
N ASP A 35 -2.77 -43.24 4.92
CA ASP A 35 -2.89 -41.82 4.60
C ASP A 35 -1.95 -41.08 5.55
N ALA A 36 -0.76 -40.77 5.04
CA ALA A 36 0.12 -39.80 5.63
C ALA A 36 -0.58 -38.43 5.42
N THR A 37 -1.48 -38.08 6.33
CA THR A 37 -1.91 -36.68 6.49
C THR A 37 -0.63 -35.92 6.78
N GLN A 38 -0.02 -35.33 5.73
CA GLN A 38 0.96 -34.27 5.88
C GLN A 38 0.22 -33.15 6.64
N SER A 39 0.45 -33.08 7.94
CA SER A 39 0.15 -31.94 8.75
C SER A 39 1.01 -30.79 8.19
N GLY A 40 0.53 -30.13 7.13
CA GLY A 40 1.14 -28.94 6.58
C GLY A 40 1.31 -27.93 7.70
N LYS A 41 2.53 -27.42 7.85
CA LYS A 41 2.82 -26.40 8.86
C LYS A 41 1.88 -25.21 8.60
N GLN A 42 1.00 -24.89 9.53
CA GLN A 42 0.09 -23.76 9.43
C GLN A 42 0.90 -22.47 9.26
N ILE A 43 0.41 -21.59 8.42
CA ILE A 43 1.02 -20.28 8.18
C ILE A 43 0.39 -19.27 9.14
N GLU A 44 1.18 -18.76 10.08
CA GLU A 44 0.75 -17.74 11.03
C GLU A 44 1.19 -16.37 10.54
N ILE A 45 0.26 -15.45 10.40
CA ILE A 45 0.46 -14.08 9.91
C ILE A 45 0.03 -13.13 11.01
N ILE A 46 0.86 -12.14 11.31
CA ILE A 46 0.48 -11.00 12.16
C ILE A 46 0.20 -9.84 11.22
N ASP A 47 -1.02 -9.33 11.23
CA ASP A 47 -1.42 -8.20 10.40
C ASP A 47 -1.03 -6.84 11.02
N VAL A 48 -1.34 -5.74 10.33
CA VAL A 48 -0.99 -4.38 10.79
C VAL A 48 -1.71 -3.96 12.07
N THR A 49 -2.77 -4.66 12.47
CA THR A 49 -3.49 -4.43 13.74
C THR A 49 -2.88 -5.20 14.90
N GLY A 50 -1.94 -6.12 14.62
CA GLY A 50 -1.40 -7.09 15.56
C GLY A 50 -2.26 -8.37 15.70
N GLN A 51 -3.33 -8.49 14.90
CA GLN A 51 -4.16 -9.70 14.89
C GLN A 51 -3.40 -10.87 14.26
N LYS A 52 -3.47 -12.03 14.90
CA LYS A 52 -2.94 -13.28 14.37
C LYS A 52 -3.98 -13.96 13.47
N VAL A 53 -3.62 -14.17 12.24
CA VAL A 53 -4.41 -14.91 11.25
C VAL A 53 -3.67 -16.20 10.86
N THR A 54 -4.40 -17.31 10.74
CA THR A 54 -3.81 -18.62 10.42
C THR A 54 -4.38 -19.15 9.11
N LEU A 55 -3.51 -19.47 8.16
CA LEU A 55 -3.86 -20.14 6.92
C LEU A 55 -3.34 -21.59 6.94
N LYS A 56 -4.09 -22.50 6.33
CA LYS A 56 -3.70 -23.94 6.24
C LYS A 56 -2.63 -24.18 5.17
N LYS A 57 -2.60 -23.35 4.14
CA LYS A 57 -1.66 -23.34 3.01
C LYS A 57 -1.52 -21.91 2.47
N PRO A 58 -0.54 -21.61 1.60
CA PRO A 58 -0.51 -20.36 0.88
C PRO A 58 -1.83 -20.12 0.14
N ALA A 59 -2.31 -18.85 0.19
CA ALA A 59 -3.56 -18.48 -0.43
C ALA A 59 -3.45 -18.47 -1.95
N GLU A 60 -4.38 -19.14 -2.60
CA GLU A 60 -4.52 -19.22 -4.06
C GLU A 60 -5.74 -18.46 -4.58
N ARG A 61 -6.66 -18.13 -3.67
CA ARG A 61 -7.92 -17.44 -3.95
C ARG A 61 -8.07 -16.27 -3.01
N VAL A 62 -7.85 -15.08 -3.53
CA VAL A 62 -7.77 -13.84 -2.73
C VAL A 62 -8.85 -12.85 -3.17
N VAL A 63 -9.47 -12.21 -2.21
CA VAL A 63 -10.32 -11.02 -2.42
C VAL A 63 -9.56 -9.79 -1.99
N VAL A 64 -9.56 -8.74 -2.82
CA VAL A 64 -8.90 -7.46 -2.53
C VAL A 64 -9.89 -6.29 -2.55
N GLN A 65 -9.68 -5.33 -1.66
CA GLN A 65 -10.36 -4.06 -1.60
C GLN A 65 -9.38 -2.91 -1.81
N LEU A 66 -9.88 -1.76 -2.28
CA LEU A 66 -9.11 -0.56 -2.60
C LEU A 66 -8.06 -0.80 -3.70
N SER A 67 -8.51 -1.37 -4.81
CA SER A 67 -7.64 -1.78 -5.93
C SER A 67 -6.95 -0.60 -6.64
N ALA A 68 -7.52 0.62 -6.57
CA ALA A 68 -6.96 1.79 -7.23
C ALA A 68 -5.72 2.36 -6.56
N SER A 69 -5.65 2.30 -5.22
CA SER A 69 -4.50 2.77 -4.43
C SER A 69 -4.73 2.46 -2.94
N GLY A 70 -3.72 1.99 -2.24
CA GLY A 70 -3.77 1.70 -0.80
C GLY A 70 -4.24 0.31 -0.42
N GLY A 71 -4.49 -0.57 -1.39
CA GLY A 71 -4.85 -1.98 -1.20
C GLY A 71 -3.73 -2.95 -1.56
N ALA A 72 -4.05 -4.24 -1.58
CA ALA A 72 -3.07 -5.30 -1.82
C ALA A 72 -2.70 -5.50 -3.29
N PHE A 73 -3.46 -4.94 -4.24
CA PHE A 73 -3.37 -5.29 -5.66
C PHE A 73 -1.95 -5.15 -6.23
N LEU A 74 -1.32 -3.97 -6.07
CA LEU A 74 0.02 -3.74 -6.62
C LEU A 74 1.11 -4.52 -5.89
N THR A 75 0.97 -4.73 -4.59
CA THR A 75 1.88 -5.61 -3.83
C THR A 75 1.77 -7.05 -4.32
N MET A 76 0.56 -7.56 -4.52
CA MET A 76 0.34 -8.90 -5.10
C MET A 76 0.92 -9.01 -6.51
N ALA A 77 0.74 -7.97 -7.36
CA ALA A 77 1.34 -7.92 -8.69
C ALA A 77 2.87 -7.95 -8.62
N ALA A 78 3.49 -7.24 -7.67
CA ALA A 78 4.94 -7.25 -7.47
C ALA A 78 5.48 -8.60 -6.96
N LEU A 79 4.67 -9.33 -6.20
CA LEU A 79 5.02 -10.66 -5.66
C LEU A 79 4.84 -11.80 -6.67
N GLN A 80 3.85 -11.72 -7.54
CA GLN A 80 3.39 -12.83 -8.38
C GLN A 80 3.56 -12.58 -9.89
N GLY A 81 3.91 -11.34 -10.29
CA GLY A 81 3.95 -10.98 -11.69
C GLY A 81 2.56 -11.13 -12.35
N LYS A 82 2.53 -11.64 -13.57
CA LYS A 82 1.27 -11.84 -14.34
C LYS A 82 0.30 -12.85 -13.70
N ASP A 83 0.79 -13.71 -12.81
CA ASP A 83 -0.06 -14.68 -12.13
C ASP A 83 -1.01 -14.04 -11.10
N VAL A 84 -0.85 -12.76 -10.79
CA VAL A 84 -1.75 -12.00 -9.91
C VAL A 84 -3.21 -12.13 -10.33
N ALA A 85 -3.50 -12.11 -11.63
CA ALA A 85 -4.85 -12.25 -12.17
C ALA A 85 -5.47 -13.65 -11.94
N LYS A 86 -4.66 -14.66 -11.72
CA LYS A 86 -5.13 -16.02 -11.40
C LYS A 86 -5.47 -16.17 -9.92
N THR A 87 -4.80 -15.42 -9.07
CA THR A 87 -4.96 -15.49 -7.61
C THR A 87 -6.11 -14.63 -7.12
N ILE A 88 -6.36 -13.46 -7.73
CA ILE A 88 -7.46 -12.57 -7.33
C ILE A 88 -8.77 -13.11 -7.90
N VAL A 89 -9.66 -13.57 -7.00
CA VAL A 89 -10.98 -14.08 -7.36
C VAL A 89 -12.10 -13.06 -7.22
N GLY A 90 -11.84 -11.91 -6.61
CA GLY A 90 -12.78 -10.80 -6.48
C GLY A 90 -12.07 -9.50 -6.15
N MET A 91 -12.49 -8.40 -6.76
CA MET A 91 -11.87 -7.09 -6.62
C MET A 91 -12.93 -5.98 -6.59
N ASP A 92 -12.67 -4.88 -5.87
CA ASP A 92 -13.52 -3.69 -5.97
C ASP A 92 -13.36 -3.00 -7.34
N PRO A 93 -14.33 -2.13 -7.73
CA PRO A 93 -14.29 -1.51 -9.05
C PRO A 93 -13.41 -0.25 -9.15
N TYR A 94 -12.67 0.13 -8.09
CA TYR A 94 -12.00 1.44 -8.06
C TYR A 94 -10.92 1.58 -9.12
N LEU A 95 -10.09 0.55 -9.36
CA LEU A 95 -9.08 0.61 -10.40
C LEU A 95 -9.71 0.85 -11.78
N SER A 96 -10.75 0.08 -12.13
CA SER A 96 -11.40 0.18 -13.45
C SER A 96 -12.31 1.40 -13.63
N LYS A 97 -12.78 2.03 -12.53
CA LYS A 97 -13.69 3.18 -12.58
C LYS A 97 -13.03 4.51 -12.29
N LEU A 98 -12.05 4.56 -11.38
CA LEU A 98 -11.44 5.80 -10.91
C LEU A 98 -10.05 6.03 -11.46
N ARG A 99 -9.40 4.97 -11.93
CA ARG A 99 -8.03 5.00 -12.46
C ARG A 99 -7.98 4.29 -13.81
N THR A 100 -8.80 4.77 -14.73
CA THR A 100 -8.98 4.14 -16.05
C THR A 100 -7.70 4.14 -16.86
N ASP A 101 -6.84 5.14 -16.73
CA ASP A 101 -5.52 5.20 -17.35
C ASP A 101 -4.60 4.05 -16.88
N MET A 102 -4.58 3.77 -15.57
CA MET A 102 -3.84 2.62 -15.01
C MET A 102 -4.49 1.30 -15.42
N TRP A 103 -5.83 1.24 -15.34
CA TRP A 103 -6.57 0.05 -15.73
C TRP A 103 -6.30 -0.37 -17.16
N ASP A 104 -6.40 0.58 -18.11
CA ASP A 104 -6.17 0.32 -19.53
C ASP A 104 -4.74 -0.14 -19.79
N ARG A 105 -3.76 0.42 -19.07
CA ARG A 105 -2.36 0.00 -19.14
C ARG A 105 -2.16 -1.39 -18.58
N TYR A 106 -2.67 -1.65 -17.39
CA TYR A 106 -2.45 -2.93 -16.70
C TYR A 106 -3.14 -4.09 -17.40
N LYS A 107 -4.36 -3.91 -17.92
CA LYS A 107 -5.03 -4.96 -18.68
C LYS A 107 -4.40 -5.18 -20.08
N ALA A 108 -3.72 -4.19 -20.66
CA ALA A 108 -2.96 -4.40 -21.88
C ALA A 108 -1.78 -5.36 -21.66
N ASP A 109 -1.11 -5.26 -20.50
CA ASP A 109 0.01 -6.12 -20.13
C ASP A 109 -0.44 -7.47 -19.52
N VAL A 110 -1.60 -7.50 -18.85
CA VAL A 110 -2.22 -8.68 -18.21
C VAL A 110 -3.73 -8.72 -18.50
N PRO A 111 -4.16 -9.20 -19.68
CA PRO A 111 -5.56 -9.19 -20.11
C PRO A 111 -6.53 -9.95 -19.20
N GLU A 112 -6.03 -10.92 -18.46
CA GLU A 112 -6.82 -11.73 -17.53
C GLU A 112 -7.44 -10.91 -16.39
N LEU A 113 -6.90 -9.73 -16.08
CA LEU A 113 -7.45 -8.80 -15.07
C LEU A 113 -8.92 -8.44 -15.37
N GLU A 114 -9.29 -8.34 -16.65
CA GLU A 114 -10.66 -7.99 -17.05
C GLU A 114 -11.70 -9.07 -16.67
N LYS A 115 -11.25 -10.30 -16.43
CA LYS A 115 -12.11 -11.42 -16.05
C LYS A 115 -12.38 -11.51 -14.54
N ILE A 116 -11.68 -10.70 -13.72
CA ILE A 116 -11.85 -10.71 -12.26
C ILE A 116 -13.24 -10.17 -11.90
N PRO A 117 -14.04 -10.93 -11.14
CA PRO A 117 -15.36 -10.48 -10.70
C PRO A 117 -15.28 -9.22 -9.84
N LEU A 118 -16.11 -8.22 -10.15
CA LEU A 118 -16.26 -7.04 -9.31
C LEU A 118 -17.22 -7.33 -8.16
N ILE A 119 -16.82 -7.04 -6.93
CA ILE A 119 -17.53 -7.38 -5.69
C ILE A 119 -18.03 -6.15 -4.92
N GLY A 120 -18.01 -4.97 -5.54
CA GLY A 120 -18.33 -3.71 -4.88
C GLY A 120 -17.25 -3.24 -3.91
N ASN A 121 -17.53 -2.18 -3.17
CA ASN A 121 -16.57 -1.55 -2.27
C ASN A 121 -17.20 -1.23 -0.91
N VAL A 122 -16.41 -1.38 0.16
CA VAL A 122 -16.86 -1.12 1.55
C VAL A 122 -17.24 0.34 1.75
N ASN A 123 -16.42 1.29 1.27
CA ASN A 123 -16.67 2.72 1.45
C ASN A 123 -17.98 3.20 0.78
N ASP A 124 -18.29 2.63 -0.38
CA ASP A 124 -19.51 2.98 -1.14
C ASP A 124 -20.75 2.20 -0.68
N LYS A 125 -20.61 1.35 0.35
CA LYS A 125 -21.66 0.44 0.85
C LYS A 125 -22.22 -0.50 -0.23
N THR A 126 -21.39 -0.84 -1.22
CA THR A 126 -21.73 -1.75 -2.32
C THR A 126 -21.05 -3.12 -2.22
N PHE A 127 -20.30 -3.37 -1.13
CA PHE A 127 -19.59 -4.63 -0.92
C PHE A 127 -20.58 -5.80 -0.83
N ASP A 128 -20.49 -6.71 -1.80
CA ASP A 128 -21.41 -7.84 -1.96
C ASP A 128 -20.87 -9.09 -1.22
N VAL A 129 -21.31 -9.24 0.03
CA VAL A 129 -20.90 -10.35 0.92
C VAL A 129 -21.26 -11.71 0.34
N GLU A 130 -22.47 -11.85 -0.23
CA GLU A 130 -22.95 -13.13 -0.76
C GLU A 130 -22.09 -13.55 -1.97
N LYS A 131 -21.78 -12.60 -2.84
CA LYS A 131 -20.86 -12.85 -3.95
C LYS A 131 -19.47 -13.23 -3.47
N VAL A 132 -18.92 -12.51 -2.47
CA VAL A 132 -17.62 -12.83 -1.89
C VAL A 132 -17.60 -14.25 -1.33
N ILE A 133 -18.61 -14.65 -0.56
CA ILE A 133 -18.73 -16.00 -0.02
C ILE A 133 -18.80 -17.04 -1.16
N SER A 134 -19.58 -16.77 -2.21
CA SER A 134 -19.72 -17.68 -3.36
C SER A 134 -18.42 -17.88 -4.15
N LEU A 135 -17.52 -16.89 -4.11
CA LEU A 135 -16.20 -16.99 -4.71
C LEU A 135 -15.23 -17.89 -3.91
N ASN A 136 -15.60 -18.31 -2.70
CA ASN A 136 -14.85 -19.19 -1.83
C ASN A 136 -13.35 -18.80 -1.73
N PRO A 137 -13.04 -17.57 -1.24
CA PRO A 137 -11.66 -17.12 -1.10
C PRO A 137 -10.97 -17.78 0.09
N ASP A 138 -9.65 -17.98 -0.02
CA ASP A 138 -8.81 -18.44 1.09
C ASP A 138 -8.56 -17.29 2.10
N VAL A 139 -8.60 -16.05 1.63
CA VAL A 139 -8.34 -14.84 2.45
C VAL A 139 -8.88 -13.58 1.78
N ILE A 140 -9.23 -12.60 2.60
CA ILE A 140 -9.53 -11.22 2.18
C ILE A 140 -8.41 -10.30 2.67
N PHE A 141 -7.78 -9.54 1.77
CA PHE A 141 -6.95 -8.41 2.16
C PHE A 141 -7.81 -7.15 2.25
N MET A 142 -7.90 -6.60 3.47
CA MET A 142 -8.74 -5.46 3.78
C MET A 142 -7.89 -4.27 4.23
N PRO A 143 -7.95 -3.11 3.53
CA PRO A 143 -7.27 -1.91 4.01
C PRO A 143 -7.75 -1.49 5.39
N LEU A 144 -6.80 -1.12 6.27
CA LEU A 144 -7.09 -0.67 7.63
C LEU A 144 -8.05 0.53 7.64
N PHE A 145 -7.99 1.36 6.61
CA PHE A 145 -8.89 2.49 6.41
C PHE A 145 -10.39 2.08 6.40
N PHE A 146 -10.72 0.87 5.96
CA PHE A 146 -12.09 0.37 5.92
C PHE A 146 -12.49 -0.44 7.16
N LYS A 147 -11.56 -0.68 8.09
CA LYS A 147 -11.76 -1.62 9.21
C LYS A 147 -13.05 -1.38 9.97
N GLU A 148 -13.30 -0.15 10.43
CA GLU A 148 -14.44 0.18 11.26
C GLU A 148 -15.77 -0.14 10.55
N GLN A 149 -15.95 0.34 9.33
CA GLN A 149 -17.16 0.08 8.54
C GLN A 149 -17.28 -1.40 8.15
N TYR A 150 -16.18 -2.03 7.76
CA TYR A 150 -16.17 -3.44 7.39
C TYR A 150 -16.55 -4.35 8.55
N GLU A 151 -16.02 -4.11 9.75
CA GLU A 151 -16.34 -4.89 10.94
C GLU A 151 -17.78 -4.70 11.40
N ALA A 152 -18.32 -3.49 11.26
CA ALA A 152 -19.71 -3.20 11.63
C ALA A 152 -20.74 -3.84 10.67
N ASP A 153 -20.50 -3.73 9.35
CA ASP A 153 -21.52 -4.01 8.35
C ASP A 153 -21.40 -5.40 7.70
N TYR A 154 -20.16 -5.97 7.60
CA TYR A 154 -19.88 -7.12 6.73
C TYR A 154 -19.17 -8.29 7.39
N LYS A 155 -18.16 -8.01 8.25
CA LYS A 155 -17.28 -9.02 8.83
C LYS A 155 -17.99 -10.16 9.56
N PRO A 156 -19.07 -9.95 10.33
CA PRO A 156 -19.76 -11.07 11.02
C PRO A 156 -20.23 -12.19 10.08
N LYS A 157 -20.69 -11.84 8.86
CA LYS A 157 -21.10 -12.84 7.85
C LYS A 157 -19.90 -13.54 7.22
N ILE A 158 -18.82 -12.80 6.98
CA ILE A 158 -17.57 -13.33 6.42
C ILE A 158 -16.93 -14.33 7.41
N ASP A 159 -16.88 -13.97 8.70
CA ASP A 159 -16.38 -14.85 9.76
C ASP A 159 -17.22 -16.11 9.91
N ALA A 160 -18.56 -15.98 9.82
CA ALA A 160 -19.47 -17.13 9.85
C ALA A 160 -19.26 -18.09 8.66
N ALA A 161 -18.78 -17.58 7.52
CA ALA A 161 -18.39 -18.39 6.38
C ALA A 161 -16.95 -18.97 6.51
N GLY A 162 -16.24 -18.67 7.60
CA GLY A 162 -14.90 -19.18 7.87
C GLY A 162 -13.81 -18.54 7.00
N ILE A 163 -14.05 -17.39 6.41
CA ILE A 163 -13.12 -16.66 5.54
C ILE A 163 -12.26 -15.71 6.39
N PRO A 164 -10.94 -15.92 6.47
CA PRO A 164 -10.06 -15.05 7.23
C PRO A 164 -9.85 -13.70 6.54
N THR A 165 -9.72 -12.65 7.35
CA THR A 165 -9.38 -11.29 6.90
C THR A 165 -8.01 -10.91 7.44
N ILE A 166 -7.13 -10.39 6.60
CA ILE A 166 -5.84 -9.79 6.94
C ILE A 166 -5.92 -8.30 6.67
N TYR A 167 -5.73 -7.49 7.71
CA TYR A 167 -5.66 -6.04 7.56
C TYR A 167 -4.29 -5.61 7.08
N ILE A 168 -4.28 -4.69 6.10
CA ILE A 168 -3.10 -4.07 5.51
C ILE A 168 -3.23 -2.56 5.53
N ASP A 169 -2.11 -1.83 5.46
CA ASP A 169 -2.13 -0.38 5.49
C ASP A 169 -0.94 0.22 4.72
N TYR A 170 -1.26 0.99 3.69
CA TYR A 170 -0.31 1.75 2.88
C TYR A 170 -0.49 3.26 3.03
N HIS A 171 -1.18 3.73 4.08
CA HIS A 171 -1.31 5.15 4.34
C HIS A 171 0.01 5.73 4.89
N ALA A 172 0.34 6.93 4.45
CA ALA A 172 1.61 7.59 4.74
C ALA A 172 1.82 7.96 6.23
N GLU A 173 0.76 7.93 7.00
CA GLU A 173 0.78 8.29 8.42
C GLU A 173 1.60 7.30 9.27
N LYS A 174 1.67 6.04 8.83
CA LYS A 174 2.38 4.96 9.54
C LYS A 174 3.24 4.12 8.60
N LEU A 175 4.41 4.62 8.27
CA LEU A 175 5.33 3.99 7.31
C LEU A 175 5.72 2.55 7.68
N GLU A 176 5.80 2.24 8.98
CA GLU A 176 6.05 0.87 9.46
C GLU A 176 4.98 -0.12 9.02
N ASN A 177 3.74 0.35 8.77
CA ASN A 177 2.65 -0.49 8.30
C ASN A 177 2.84 -0.91 6.84
N HIS A 178 3.55 -0.14 6.02
CA HIS A 178 3.89 -0.53 4.63
C HIS A 178 4.72 -1.81 4.63
N GLN A 179 5.80 -1.85 5.43
CA GLN A 179 6.63 -3.05 5.56
C GLN A 179 5.84 -4.24 6.10
N LYS A 180 5.07 -4.04 7.19
CA LYS A 180 4.21 -5.08 7.76
C LYS A 180 3.19 -5.62 6.75
N SER A 181 2.64 -4.75 5.90
CA SER A 181 1.69 -5.14 4.84
C SER A 181 2.36 -5.99 3.76
N ILE A 182 3.56 -5.58 3.29
CA ILE A 182 4.33 -6.35 2.32
C ILE A 182 4.64 -7.76 2.87
N GLU A 183 5.10 -7.83 4.13
CA GLU A 183 5.43 -9.10 4.81
C GLU A 183 4.19 -9.98 4.99
N ALA A 184 3.05 -9.41 5.44
CA ALA A 184 1.82 -10.14 5.65
C ALA A 184 1.26 -10.73 4.35
N ILE A 185 1.25 -9.92 3.27
CA ILE A 185 0.81 -10.37 1.94
C ILE A 185 1.76 -11.44 1.41
N GLY A 186 3.08 -11.21 1.50
CA GLY A 186 4.09 -12.17 1.06
C GLY A 186 3.95 -13.52 1.76
N LYS A 187 3.77 -13.51 3.07
CA LYS A 187 3.59 -14.72 3.89
C LYS A 187 2.27 -15.44 3.57
N ALA A 188 1.18 -14.66 3.37
CA ALA A 188 -0.10 -15.24 2.99
C ALA A 188 -0.05 -15.96 1.63
N LEU A 189 0.76 -15.47 0.71
CA LEU A 189 0.92 -16.00 -0.65
C LEU A 189 2.07 -17.01 -0.79
N GLY A 190 2.85 -17.29 0.27
CA GLY A 190 4.06 -18.12 0.19
C GLY A 190 5.14 -17.50 -0.71
N LYS A 191 5.31 -16.15 -0.62
CA LYS A 191 6.24 -15.36 -1.42
C LYS A 191 7.18 -14.53 -0.53
N GLU A 192 7.60 -15.09 0.60
CA GLU A 192 8.35 -14.39 1.64
C GLU A 192 9.68 -13.84 1.14
N GLU A 193 10.41 -14.61 0.31
CA GLU A 193 11.69 -14.15 -0.27
C GLU A 193 11.49 -12.92 -1.15
N ARG A 194 10.50 -12.96 -2.03
CA ARG A 194 10.17 -11.82 -2.90
C ARG A 194 9.67 -10.61 -2.10
N ALA A 195 8.88 -10.85 -1.04
CA ALA A 195 8.45 -9.80 -0.13
C ALA A 195 9.63 -9.14 0.59
N ALA A 196 10.63 -9.93 1.01
CA ALA A 196 11.85 -9.40 1.61
C ALA A 196 12.68 -8.53 0.64
N GLU A 197 12.77 -8.91 -0.65
CA GLU A 197 13.41 -8.08 -1.68
C GLU A 197 12.71 -6.73 -1.86
N ILE A 198 11.36 -6.74 -1.93
CA ILE A 198 10.54 -5.52 -2.07
C ILE A 198 10.67 -4.66 -0.81
N SER A 199 10.57 -5.26 0.37
CA SER A 199 10.72 -4.57 1.65
C SER A 199 12.11 -3.93 1.77
N LYS A 200 13.17 -4.62 1.34
CA LYS A 200 14.54 -4.09 1.32
C LYS A 200 14.67 -2.92 0.35
N PHE A 201 14.12 -3.04 -0.86
CA PHE A 201 14.12 -1.95 -1.85
C PHE A 201 13.51 -0.67 -1.26
N TYR A 202 12.38 -0.82 -0.58
CA TYR A 202 11.66 0.26 0.07
C TYR A 202 12.44 0.86 1.24
N THR A 203 12.83 0.04 2.20
CA THR A 203 13.45 0.49 3.46
C THR A 203 14.83 1.10 3.26
N ASP A 204 15.67 0.55 2.37
CA ASP A 204 17.01 1.10 2.10
C ASP A 204 16.91 2.54 1.56
N ARG A 205 15.93 2.82 0.70
CA ARG A 205 15.72 4.16 0.13
C ARG A 205 15.10 5.11 1.13
N LEU A 206 14.06 4.66 1.83
CA LEU A 206 13.40 5.48 2.85
C LEU A 206 14.38 5.90 3.95
N ASN A 207 15.14 4.95 4.49
CA ASN A 207 16.14 5.23 5.51
C ASN A 207 17.18 6.24 5.02
N ARG A 208 17.64 6.13 3.77
CA ARG A 208 18.57 7.07 3.16
C ARG A 208 17.99 8.49 3.10
N VAL A 209 16.71 8.63 2.76
CA VAL A 209 16.02 9.93 2.77
C VAL A 209 15.94 10.46 4.20
N MET A 210 15.43 9.66 5.13
CA MET A 210 15.19 10.09 6.52
C MET A 210 16.51 10.42 7.24
N ASP A 211 17.57 9.65 7.03
CA ASP A 211 18.90 9.91 7.59
C ASP A 211 19.50 11.23 7.07
N ARG A 212 19.28 11.58 5.81
CA ARG A 212 19.72 12.87 5.26
C ARG A 212 18.90 14.02 5.84
N ILE A 213 17.55 13.89 5.86
CA ILE A 213 16.65 14.90 6.43
C ILE A 213 17.02 15.19 7.89
N SER A 214 17.32 14.17 8.70
CA SER A 214 17.67 14.35 10.12
C SER A 214 18.93 15.18 10.37
N LYS A 215 19.80 15.30 9.35
CA LYS A 215 21.08 16.05 9.40
C LYS A 215 20.96 17.47 8.84
N ILE A 216 19.83 17.83 8.25
CA ILE A 216 19.63 19.17 7.67
C ILE A 216 19.36 20.16 8.79
N ASN A 217 20.28 21.14 8.93
CA ASN A 217 20.14 22.25 9.87
C ASN A 217 19.91 23.56 9.11
N LYS A 218 18.76 23.63 8.41
CA LYS A 218 18.32 24.81 7.66
C LYS A 218 16.88 25.12 8.01
N PRO A 219 16.37 26.35 7.83
CA PRO A 219 14.95 26.64 7.94
C PRO A 219 14.16 25.72 7.01
N LYS A 220 13.05 25.20 7.51
CA LYS A 220 12.14 24.39 6.72
C LYS A 220 11.45 25.26 5.67
N PRO A 221 11.36 24.85 4.40
CA PRO A 221 10.60 25.59 3.41
C PRO A 221 9.11 25.59 3.78
N THR A 222 8.44 26.72 3.60
CA THR A 222 6.99 26.81 3.72
C THR A 222 6.34 26.24 2.46
N VAL A 223 5.39 25.31 2.64
CA VAL A 223 4.82 24.51 1.54
C VAL A 223 3.30 24.65 1.52
N TYR A 224 2.74 24.89 0.34
CA TYR A 224 1.32 24.73 0.05
C TYR A 224 1.11 23.51 -0.84
N ILE A 225 0.17 22.64 -0.47
CA ILE A 225 -0.18 21.43 -1.23
C ILE A 225 -1.69 21.37 -1.40
N GLU A 226 -2.16 21.20 -2.63
CA GLU A 226 -3.57 20.95 -2.94
C GLU A 226 -3.76 19.91 -4.03
N THR A 227 -4.95 19.29 -4.09
CA THR A 227 -5.37 18.50 -5.25
C THR A 227 -5.66 19.43 -6.43
N GLY A 228 -5.08 19.13 -7.59
CA GLY A 228 -5.32 19.89 -8.83
C GLY A 228 -6.60 19.49 -9.57
N ASN A 229 -7.57 18.90 -8.88
CA ASN A 229 -8.78 18.35 -9.51
C ASN A 229 -9.79 19.43 -9.95
N GLU A 230 -9.75 20.63 -9.38
CA GLU A 230 -10.67 21.72 -9.74
C GLU A 230 -10.13 22.61 -10.88
N GLY A 231 -8.91 22.37 -11.36
CA GLY A 231 -8.29 23.22 -12.38
C GLY A 231 -7.87 24.59 -11.84
N PRO A 232 -7.46 25.52 -12.72
CA PRO A 232 -7.11 26.89 -12.33
C PRO A 232 -8.30 27.70 -11.86
N GLU A 233 -9.52 27.34 -12.23
CA GLU A 233 -10.76 28.07 -11.88
C GLU A 233 -11.13 27.94 -10.40
N GLY A 234 -10.68 26.88 -9.74
CA GLY A 234 -11.04 26.57 -8.35
C GLY A 234 -9.83 26.19 -7.50
N LEU A 235 -10.03 26.10 -6.19
CA LEU A 235 -9.07 25.50 -5.27
C LEU A 235 -9.49 24.06 -4.96
N GLY A 236 -8.53 23.15 -5.02
CA GLY A 236 -8.71 21.77 -4.58
C GLY A 236 -8.63 21.64 -3.05
N PHE A 237 -8.59 20.42 -2.58
CA PHE A 237 -8.40 20.15 -1.16
C PHE A 237 -6.93 20.28 -0.78
N ALA A 238 -6.68 21.18 0.19
CA ALA A 238 -5.42 21.24 0.92
C ALA A 238 -5.42 20.24 2.09
N TYR A 239 -4.27 19.94 2.64
CA TYR A 239 -4.08 18.90 3.66
C TYR A 239 -3.56 19.45 4.98
N SER A 240 -3.95 18.81 6.09
CA SER A 240 -3.30 19.03 7.39
C SER A 240 -1.97 18.27 7.46
N ALA A 241 -1.13 18.61 8.44
CA ALA A 241 0.19 18.00 8.64
C ALA A 241 0.17 16.49 8.95
N ASN A 242 -1.00 15.93 9.29
CA ASN A 242 -1.13 14.55 9.78
C ASN A 242 -1.86 13.63 8.80
N VAL A 243 -2.22 14.12 7.61
CA VAL A 243 -3.05 13.37 6.66
C VAL A 243 -2.44 13.39 5.27
N ALA A 244 -2.33 12.22 4.65
CA ALA A 244 -1.94 12.02 3.26
C ALA A 244 -0.72 12.87 2.84
N TRP A 245 -0.86 13.71 1.83
CA TRP A 245 0.23 14.55 1.30
C TRP A 245 0.85 15.49 2.33
N GLY A 246 0.04 16.00 3.29
CA GLY A 246 0.57 16.83 4.36
C GLY A 246 1.44 16.05 5.35
N ALA A 247 1.08 14.80 5.65
CA ALA A 247 1.89 13.92 6.48
C ALA A 247 3.25 13.61 5.83
N LEU A 248 3.26 13.29 4.53
CA LEU A 248 4.50 13.06 3.77
C LEU A 248 5.40 14.31 3.78
N ALA A 249 4.84 15.47 3.42
CA ALA A 249 5.60 16.72 3.39
C ALA A 249 6.21 17.06 4.75
N THR A 250 5.45 16.86 5.84
CA THR A 250 5.93 17.10 7.20
C THR A 250 7.06 16.15 7.59
N GLN A 251 6.96 14.86 7.23
CA GLN A 251 7.98 13.84 7.53
C GLN A 251 9.33 14.14 6.82
N VAL A 252 9.29 14.70 5.62
CA VAL A 252 10.52 15.11 4.91
C VAL A 252 10.93 16.56 5.16
N GLY A 253 10.38 17.18 6.21
CA GLY A 253 10.87 18.48 6.71
C GLY A 253 10.24 19.70 6.06
N GLY A 254 9.11 19.58 5.35
CA GLY A 254 8.32 20.74 4.91
C GLY A 254 7.56 21.40 6.07
N ASP A 255 7.40 22.71 6.04
CA ASP A 255 6.51 23.46 6.93
C ASP A 255 5.21 23.81 6.20
N LEU A 256 4.20 22.96 6.40
CA LEU A 256 2.93 23.06 5.70
C LEU A 256 2.14 24.26 6.20
N ILE A 257 1.83 25.25 5.33
CA ILE A 257 1.12 26.48 5.73
C ILE A 257 -0.32 26.18 6.21
N THR A 258 -0.89 25.05 5.81
CA THR A 258 -2.27 24.63 6.12
C THR A 258 -2.38 23.74 7.36
N LYS A 259 -1.27 23.46 8.06
CA LYS A 259 -1.20 22.52 9.20
C LYS A 259 -2.21 22.79 10.32
N ASP A 260 -2.51 24.08 10.58
CA ASP A 260 -3.41 24.53 11.65
C ASP A 260 -4.75 25.08 11.10
N VAL A 261 -4.97 25.00 9.79
CA VAL A 261 -6.13 25.60 9.12
C VAL A 261 -7.17 24.55 8.73
N VAL A 262 -6.74 23.40 8.29
CA VAL A 262 -7.63 22.28 7.93
C VAL A 262 -7.44 21.12 8.91
N GLN A 263 -8.55 20.50 9.36
CA GLN A 263 -8.48 19.38 10.32
C GLN A 263 -7.93 18.09 9.69
N LYS A 264 -8.34 17.81 8.46
CA LYS A 264 -7.86 16.64 7.67
C LYS A 264 -7.47 17.10 6.26
N ALA A 265 -8.46 17.28 5.41
CA ALA A 265 -8.33 17.83 4.06
C ALA A 265 -9.58 18.65 3.75
N GLY A 266 -9.40 19.76 3.02
CA GLY A 266 -10.51 20.64 2.65
C GLY A 266 -10.05 21.88 1.91
N PRO A 267 -11.00 22.68 1.40
CA PRO A 267 -10.69 23.93 0.76
C PRO A 267 -10.14 24.96 1.77
N VAL A 268 -9.30 25.85 1.29
CA VAL A 268 -8.80 27.00 2.07
C VAL A 268 -9.22 28.29 1.37
N ASN A 269 -9.23 29.42 2.12
CA ASN A 269 -9.47 30.74 1.54
C ASN A 269 -8.31 31.11 0.60
N PRO A 270 -8.56 31.53 -0.66
CA PRO A 270 -7.52 32.00 -1.57
C PRO A 270 -6.62 33.10 -0.99
N GLU A 271 -7.19 34.05 -0.26
CA GLU A 271 -6.47 35.16 0.38
C GLU A 271 -5.44 34.64 1.41
N PHE A 272 -5.76 33.57 2.11
CA PHE A 272 -4.83 32.93 3.05
C PHE A 272 -3.54 32.46 2.35
N ILE A 273 -3.64 31.89 1.13
CA ILE A 273 -2.48 31.43 0.37
C ILE A 273 -1.62 32.62 -0.04
N LEU A 274 -2.27 33.73 -0.49
CA LEU A 274 -1.59 34.96 -0.88
C LEU A 274 -0.86 35.60 0.31
N GLU A 275 -1.51 35.66 1.47
CA GLU A 275 -0.93 36.22 2.71
C GLU A 275 0.27 35.40 3.18
N ARG A 276 0.14 34.05 3.18
CA ARG A 276 1.20 33.12 3.61
C ARG A 276 2.37 33.08 2.64
N ASN A 277 2.13 33.34 1.37
CA ASN A 277 3.14 33.45 0.32
C ASN A 277 4.21 32.32 0.43
N PRO A 278 3.85 31.05 0.18
CA PRO A 278 4.73 29.88 0.44
C PRO A 278 5.98 29.89 -0.44
N ASP A 279 7.04 29.21 0.05
CA ASP A 279 8.28 28.98 -0.72
C ASP A 279 8.08 27.99 -1.86
N ILE A 280 7.18 27.03 -1.66
CA ILE A 280 6.92 25.93 -2.58
C ILE A 280 5.41 25.72 -2.71
N ILE A 281 4.95 25.50 -3.94
CA ILE A 281 3.58 25.09 -4.26
C ILE A 281 3.60 23.72 -4.92
N MET A 282 2.73 22.81 -4.45
CA MET A 282 2.54 21.50 -5.05
C MET A 282 1.09 21.31 -5.47
N ILE A 283 0.85 21.10 -6.75
CA ILE A 283 -0.45 20.80 -7.34
C ILE A 283 -0.50 19.31 -7.63
N ILE A 284 -1.23 18.57 -6.81
CA ILE A 284 -1.31 17.11 -6.94
C ILE A 284 -2.18 16.73 -8.13
N GLY A 285 -1.58 16.06 -9.10
CA GLY A 285 -2.21 15.67 -10.37
C GLY A 285 -2.76 14.23 -10.36
N SER A 286 -3.66 13.93 -11.27
CA SER A 286 -4.14 12.58 -11.56
C SER A 286 -4.85 12.54 -12.91
N TYR A 287 -5.43 11.40 -13.26
CA TYR A 287 -6.34 11.28 -14.39
C TYR A 287 -7.78 11.51 -13.93
N TRP A 288 -8.35 12.67 -14.29
CA TRP A 288 -9.76 13.02 -14.04
C TRP A 288 -10.45 13.33 -15.38
N PRO A 289 -10.96 12.32 -16.13
CA PRO A 289 -11.41 12.48 -17.51
C PRO A 289 -12.57 13.47 -17.67
N LYS A 290 -13.37 13.67 -16.60
CA LYS A 290 -14.49 14.63 -16.63
C LYS A 290 -14.10 16.07 -16.28
N LYS A 291 -12.82 16.33 -16.00
CA LYS A 291 -12.29 17.65 -15.61
C LYS A 291 -11.06 17.98 -16.48
N PRO A 292 -11.26 18.52 -17.68
CA PRO A 292 -10.18 18.68 -18.68
C PRO A 292 -9.10 19.67 -18.28
N THR A 293 -9.43 20.66 -17.42
CA THR A 293 -8.51 21.68 -16.88
C THR A 293 -7.78 21.24 -15.62
N SER A 294 -8.15 20.08 -15.04
CA SER A 294 -7.46 19.55 -13.87
C SER A 294 -5.99 19.21 -14.16
N MET A 295 -5.15 19.25 -13.14
CA MET A 295 -3.75 18.83 -13.26
C MET A 295 -3.67 17.36 -13.64
N ARG A 296 -3.17 17.07 -14.85
CA ARG A 296 -3.10 15.72 -15.38
C ARG A 296 -1.70 15.13 -15.24
N LEU A 297 -1.63 13.99 -14.57
CA LEU A 297 -0.47 13.12 -14.45
C LEU A 297 -0.94 11.66 -14.56
N GLY A 298 -0.01 10.75 -14.78
CA GLY A 298 -0.24 9.31 -14.94
C GLY A 298 0.04 8.84 -16.36
N PHE A 299 -0.56 7.75 -16.77
CA PHE A 299 -0.29 7.11 -18.07
C PHE A 299 -0.89 7.86 -19.27
N ASP A 300 -2.04 8.49 -19.10
CA ASP A 300 -2.77 9.16 -20.20
C ASP A 300 -2.43 10.65 -20.29
N THR A 301 -1.14 10.95 -20.34
CA THR A 301 -0.62 12.31 -20.55
C THR A 301 0.81 12.28 -21.09
N ASN A 302 1.30 13.45 -21.47
CA ASN A 302 2.69 13.68 -21.80
C ASN A 302 3.21 14.96 -21.11
N GLU A 303 4.52 15.13 -21.12
CA GLU A 303 5.19 16.24 -20.43
C GLU A 303 4.66 17.60 -20.89
N ALA A 304 4.50 17.81 -22.22
CA ALA A 304 4.03 19.08 -22.78
C ALA A 304 2.62 19.45 -22.26
N LYS A 305 1.70 18.48 -22.23
CA LYS A 305 0.34 18.71 -21.70
C LYS A 305 0.34 18.95 -20.20
N SER A 306 1.14 18.21 -19.46
CA SER A 306 1.25 18.42 -18.00
C SER A 306 1.87 19.78 -17.66
N GLN A 307 2.86 20.24 -18.44
CA GLN A 307 3.43 21.58 -18.30
C GLN A 307 2.42 22.67 -18.62
N GLU A 308 1.65 22.55 -19.72
CA GLU A 308 0.57 23.49 -20.06
C GLU A 308 -0.41 23.64 -18.90
N LEU A 309 -0.89 22.50 -18.37
CA LEU A 309 -1.84 22.51 -17.24
C LEU A 309 -1.22 23.11 -15.98
N LEU A 310 0.00 22.72 -15.61
CA LEU A 310 0.65 23.27 -14.41
C LEU A 310 0.86 24.79 -14.52
N LYS A 311 1.23 25.25 -15.71
CA LYS A 311 1.37 26.70 -16.00
C LYS A 311 0.04 27.44 -15.83
N ALA A 312 -1.08 26.87 -16.25
CA ALA A 312 -2.40 27.49 -16.11
C ALA A 312 -2.72 27.81 -14.65
N PHE A 313 -2.40 26.91 -13.70
CA PHE A 313 -2.57 27.18 -12.26
C PHE A 313 -1.81 28.43 -11.79
N THR A 314 -0.65 28.71 -12.37
CA THR A 314 0.20 29.83 -11.95
C THR A 314 -0.14 31.15 -12.62
N THR A 315 -0.75 31.12 -13.81
CA THR A 315 -1.02 32.33 -14.63
C THR A 315 -2.47 32.77 -14.60
N GLU A 316 -3.42 31.84 -14.38
CA GLU A 316 -4.84 32.15 -14.48
C GLU A 316 -5.50 32.41 -13.11
N ARG A 317 -4.90 31.94 -12.01
CA ARG A 317 -5.40 32.23 -10.66
C ARG A 317 -5.03 33.64 -10.21
N GLN A 318 -6.05 34.37 -9.74
CA GLN A 318 -5.86 35.75 -9.27
C GLN A 318 -4.82 35.81 -8.15
N GLY A 319 -3.83 36.69 -8.31
CA GLY A 319 -2.75 36.94 -7.34
C GLY A 319 -1.64 35.89 -7.32
N TRP A 320 -1.80 34.74 -7.97
CA TRP A 320 -0.78 33.70 -7.99
C TRP A 320 0.50 34.10 -8.74
N PRO A 321 0.45 34.88 -9.86
CA PRO A 321 1.68 35.34 -10.52
C PRO A 321 2.64 36.12 -9.61
N GLU A 322 2.12 36.70 -8.53
CA GLU A 322 2.92 37.50 -7.57
C GLU A 322 3.50 36.65 -6.43
N LEU A 323 3.09 35.39 -6.28
CA LEU A 323 3.62 34.50 -5.25
C LEU A 323 5.09 34.21 -5.50
N LYS A 324 5.91 34.25 -4.43
CA LYS A 324 7.36 33.95 -4.53
C LYS A 324 7.66 32.57 -5.14
N ALA A 325 6.83 31.56 -4.81
CA ALA A 325 6.96 30.22 -5.38
C ALA A 325 6.77 30.25 -6.90
N VAL A 326 5.82 31.03 -7.42
CA VAL A 326 5.55 31.16 -8.85
C VAL A 326 6.69 31.94 -9.54
N GLN A 327 7.12 33.06 -8.98
CA GLN A 327 8.21 33.88 -9.52
C GLN A 327 9.54 33.12 -9.57
N SER A 328 9.79 32.27 -8.56
CA SER A 328 10.99 31.44 -8.49
C SER A 328 10.84 30.09 -9.22
N LYS A 329 9.69 29.83 -9.86
CA LYS A 329 9.31 28.56 -10.48
C LYS A 329 9.32 27.37 -9.51
N ASN A 330 9.23 27.57 -8.21
CA ASN A 330 9.11 26.53 -7.19
C ASN A 330 7.69 25.97 -7.13
N VAL A 331 7.17 25.60 -8.30
CA VAL A 331 5.84 24.99 -8.46
C VAL A 331 6.02 23.60 -9.03
N PHE A 332 5.51 22.61 -8.31
CA PHE A 332 5.72 21.21 -8.59
C PHE A 332 4.40 20.46 -8.69
N SER A 333 4.43 19.31 -9.30
CA SER A 333 3.30 18.39 -9.31
C SER A 333 3.78 16.95 -9.19
N THR A 334 2.95 16.13 -8.55
CA THR A 334 3.16 14.68 -8.46
C THR A 334 1.83 13.96 -8.48
N HIS A 335 1.85 12.68 -8.88
CA HIS A 335 0.65 11.92 -9.10
C HIS A 335 -0.04 11.49 -7.80
N HIS A 336 -1.34 11.76 -7.68
CA HIS A 336 -2.17 11.57 -6.48
C HIS A 336 -2.16 10.14 -5.92
N GLY A 337 -2.03 9.14 -6.76
CA GLY A 337 -2.05 7.75 -6.35
C GLY A 337 -0.71 7.18 -5.89
N LEU A 338 0.41 7.90 -6.06
CA LEU A 338 1.73 7.37 -5.70
C LEU A 338 1.91 7.11 -4.19
N PRO A 339 1.54 8.02 -3.27
CA PRO A 339 1.53 7.68 -1.86
C PRO A 339 0.45 6.64 -1.61
N ARG A 340 0.65 5.73 -0.72
CA ARG A 340 -0.23 4.59 -0.42
C ARG A 340 -0.03 3.38 -1.34
N GLU A 341 1.14 3.29 -1.93
CA GLU A 341 1.55 2.15 -2.75
C GLU A 341 2.88 1.57 -2.28
N VAL A 342 3.14 0.35 -2.68
CA VAL A 342 4.37 -0.37 -2.36
C VAL A 342 5.65 0.33 -2.86
N TYR A 343 5.53 1.31 -3.73
CA TYR A 343 6.62 2.10 -4.33
C TYR A 343 6.62 3.58 -3.92
N ASP A 344 5.87 3.97 -2.91
CA ASP A 344 5.75 5.38 -2.52
C ASP A 344 7.04 6.02 -1.99
N VAL A 345 8.07 5.22 -1.75
CA VAL A 345 9.42 5.73 -1.45
C VAL A 345 9.93 6.71 -2.52
N ALA A 346 9.53 6.56 -3.80
CA ALA A 346 9.85 7.52 -4.86
C ALA A 346 9.22 8.91 -4.59
N VAL A 347 8.08 8.96 -3.88
CA VAL A 347 7.46 10.22 -3.46
C VAL A 347 8.26 10.87 -2.35
N PHE A 348 8.77 10.10 -1.37
CA PHE A 348 9.66 10.63 -0.33
C PHE A 348 10.92 11.22 -0.93
N GLU A 349 11.52 10.54 -1.90
CA GLU A 349 12.68 11.04 -2.66
C GLU A 349 12.34 12.33 -3.42
N TYR A 350 11.18 12.38 -4.07
CA TYR A 350 10.74 13.56 -4.82
C TYR A 350 10.51 14.77 -3.92
N LEU A 351 9.78 14.59 -2.81
CA LEU A 351 9.53 15.67 -1.85
C LEU A 351 10.83 16.16 -1.20
N ALA A 352 11.72 15.24 -0.80
CA ALA A 352 13.01 15.60 -0.23
C ALA A 352 13.88 16.40 -1.20
N LYS A 353 13.94 16.00 -2.47
CA LYS A 353 14.64 16.73 -3.54
C LYS A 353 13.99 18.08 -3.84
N THR A 354 12.66 18.16 -3.79
CA THR A 354 11.93 19.42 -3.97
C THR A 354 12.20 20.41 -2.83
N PHE A 355 12.26 19.93 -1.58
CA PHE A 355 12.46 20.79 -0.41
C PHE A 355 13.91 21.14 -0.16
N TYR A 356 14.84 20.25 -0.52
CA TYR A 356 16.28 20.38 -0.26
C TYR A 356 17.08 19.95 -1.50
N PRO A 357 17.01 20.70 -2.61
CA PRO A 357 17.57 20.29 -3.90
C PRO A 357 19.07 20.03 -3.87
N GLU A 358 19.85 20.78 -3.09
CA GLU A 358 21.30 20.60 -2.99
C GLU A 358 21.67 19.33 -2.21
N GLU A 359 20.92 19.03 -1.15
CA GLU A 359 21.14 17.86 -0.31
C GLU A 359 20.70 16.54 -1.00
N PHE A 360 19.81 16.64 -1.99
CA PHE A 360 19.26 15.50 -2.72
C PHE A 360 19.50 15.55 -4.23
N LYS A 361 20.52 16.31 -4.70
CA LYS A 361 20.81 16.46 -6.13
C LYS A 361 21.14 15.14 -6.85
N ASP A 362 21.69 14.17 -6.11
CA ASP A 362 22.04 12.83 -6.59
C ASP A 362 20.86 11.83 -6.59
N VAL A 363 19.70 12.24 -6.10
CA VAL A 363 18.51 11.38 -6.04
C VAL A 363 17.68 11.52 -7.31
N ASP A 364 17.22 10.39 -7.85
CA ASP A 364 16.38 10.29 -9.04
C ASP A 364 15.05 9.57 -8.70
N PRO A 365 14.02 10.30 -8.28
CA PRO A 365 12.73 9.71 -7.91
C PRO A 365 12.04 8.98 -9.06
N GLU A 366 12.16 9.50 -10.30
CA GLU A 366 11.58 8.86 -11.48
C GLU A 366 12.32 7.58 -11.83
N GLY A 367 13.65 7.59 -11.76
CA GLY A 367 14.47 6.40 -11.89
C GLY A 367 14.13 5.33 -10.84
N THR A 368 13.87 5.74 -9.59
CA THR A 368 13.43 4.83 -8.52
C THR A 368 12.07 4.19 -8.86
N LEU A 369 11.09 4.98 -9.31
CA LEU A 369 9.79 4.45 -9.70
C LEU A 369 9.90 3.52 -10.91
N LYS A 370 10.66 3.92 -11.92
CA LYS A 370 10.92 3.09 -13.11
C LYS A 370 11.61 1.78 -12.73
N GLU A 371 12.64 1.81 -11.87
CA GLU A 371 13.32 0.60 -11.39
C GLU A 371 12.35 -0.34 -10.67
N PHE A 372 11.41 0.19 -9.88
CA PHE A 372 10.41 -0.62 -9.22
C PHE A 372 9.49 -1.32 -10.24
N TYR A 373 9.01 -0.61 -11.25
CA TYR A 373 8.21 -1.19 -12.32
C TYR A 373 8.97 -2.28 -13.07
N ASP A 374 10.17 -1.98 -13.53
CA ASP A 374 10.99 -2.90 -14.34
C ASP A 374 11.37 -4.17 -13.55
N LYS A 375 11.62 -4.05 -12.24
CA LYS A 375 12.11 -5.15 -11.41
C LYS A 375 11.00 -6.00 -10.79
N PHE A 376 9.89 -5.38 -10.43
CA PHE A 376 8.89 -6.02 -9.59
C PHE A 376 7.53 -6.17 -10.26
N LEU A 377 7.08 -5.22 -11.07
CA LEU A 377 5.74 -5.24 -11.62
C LEU A 377 5.67 -5.94 -12.99
N PRO A 378 4.55 -6.60 -13.31
CA PRO A 378 4.31 -7.16 -14.64
C PRO A 378 3.85 -6.10 -15.65
N PHE A 379 3.75 -4.85 -15.23
CA PHE A 379 3.21 -3.72 -16.01
C PHE A 379 4.32 -2.85 -16.54
N SER A 380 4.15 -2.39 -17.79
CA SER A 380 5.15 -1.53 -18.40
C SER A 380 5.12 -0.11 -17.82
N TYR A 381 6.28 0.41 -17.48
CA TYR A 381 6.45 1.81 -17.06
C TYR A 381 6.12 2.78 -18.20
N GLY A 382 5.69 3.98 -17.86
CA GLY A 382 5.43 5.09 -18.79
C GLY A 382 4.60 6.19 -18.15
N GLY A 383 4.23 7.19 -18.96
CA GLY A 383 3.46 8.35 -18.49
C GLY A 383 4.32 9.41 -17.79
N VAL A 384 3.66 10.32 -17.06
CA VAL A 384 4.30 11.42 -16.31
C VAL A 384 3.86 11.34 -14.86
N TRP A 385 4.82 11.21 -13.94
CA TRP A 385 4.54 11.00 -12.51
C TRP A 385 4.96 12.16 -11.63
N PHE A 386 5.98 12.88 -12.05
CA PHE A 386 6.56 14.04 -11.38
C PHE A 386 6.71 15.18 -12.38
N MET A 387 6.49 16.41 -11.92
CA MET A 387 6.57 17.60 -12.77
C MET A 387 7.10 18.78 -11.99
N HIS A 388 7.94 19.58 -12.63
CA HIS A 388 8.40 20.89 -12.16
C HIS A 388 8.05 21.95 -13.22
N LEU A 389 7.56 23.09 -12.82
CA LEU A 389 7.25 24.20 -13.71
C LEU A 389 8.52 24.74 -14.38
N ASN A 390 8.56 24.68 -15.71
CA ASN A 390 9.69 25.16 -16.52
C ASN A 390 9.73 26.69 -16.64
#